data_88ca052bf329aa1688a645dcdda2abd8
#
_entry.id   88ca052bf329aa1688a645dcdda2abd8
#
_cell.length_a   1.000
_cell.length_b   1.000
_cell.length_c   1.000
_cell.angle_alpha   90.00
_cell.angle_beta   90.00
_cell.angle_gamma   90.00
#
_symmetry.space_group_name_H-M   'P 1'
#
loop_
_entity.id
_entity.type
_entity.pdbx_description
1 polymer ?
#
loop_
_entity_poly.entity_id
_entity_poly.type
_entity_poly.pdbx_seq_one_letter_code
_entity_poly.pdbx_strand_id
1 'polypeptide(L)'
;ENTLRIDVTAIKSPLKSLNFTTLRIKDGIVDRFRNETGTRPSINTRTPDIRIAGFVDAHNVTLYLDTSGESLFKRGWRQETGDAPLRENLAAGLLRTTGWQPGMPLLDPMCGSGTILIEAAQILLGIPPGFQRTFSFEKFRFFDRQRWQSMKEAVRIRPVPKNPLI
;
A
#
# COMPACT_ATOMS: atom_id res chain seq x y z
N GLU A 1 18.69 11.58 0.94
CA GLU A 1 19.20 10.29 1.45
C GLU A 1 18.00 9.49 1.94
N ASN A 2 17.75 8.30 1.35
CA ASN A 2 16.59 7.49 1.70
C ASN A 2 16.89 6.58 2.90
N THR A 3 15.92 6.43 3.79
CA THR A 3 16.00 5.55 4.95
C THR A 3 15.44 4.16 4.62
N LEU A 4 15.99 3.11 5.23
CA LEU A 4 15.62 1.72 5.02
C LEU A 4 14.98 1.11 6.26
N ARG A 5 14.09 0.15 6.04
CA ARG A 5 13.63 -0.82 7.05
C ARG A 5 13.63 -2.21 6.45
N ILE A 6 14.04 -3.19 7.25
CA ILE A 6 14.04 -4.60 6.86
C ILE A 6 13.21 -5.38 7.86
N ASP A 7 12.23 -6.11 7.38
CA ASP A 7 11.37 -7.00 8.16
C ASP A 7 11.55 -8.43 7.63
N VAL A 8 11.75 -9.40 8.51
CA VAL A 8 11.93 -10.81 8.13
C VAL A 8 10.85 -11.66 8.76
N THR A 9 10.25 -12.50 7.94
CA THR A 9 9.32 -13.54 8.37
C THR A 9 9.87 -14.91 7.96
N ALA A 10 9.49 -15.96 8.68
CA ALA A 10 9.96 -17.31 8.36
C ALA A 10 8.87 -18.36 8.55
N ILE A 11 8.91 -19.40 7.70
CA ILE A 11 8.08 -20.59 7.83
C ILE A 11 8.97 -21.81 7.68
N LYS A 12 8.96 -22.70 8.68
CA LYS A 12 9.77 -23.93 8.72
C LYS A 12 11.28 -23.70 8.49
N SER A 13 11.79 -22.55 8.92
CA SER A 13 13.19 -22.17 8.77
C SER A 13 14.05 -22.88 9.83
N PRO A 14 15.25 -23.32 9.48
CA PRO A 14 16.24 -23.86 10.43
C PRO A 14 16.89 -22.76 11.28
N LEU A 15 16.68 -21.47 10.97
CA LEU A 15 17.31 -20.37 11.66
C LEU A 15 16.64 -20.13 13.02
N LYS A 16 17.43 -20.17 14.09
CA LYS A 16 16.92 -20.05 15.48
C LYS A 16 16.50 -18.63 15.87
N SER A 17 17.02 -17.61 15.21
CA SER A 17 16.76 -16.20 15.56
C SER A 17 16.47 -15.35 14.33
N LEU A 18 15.20 -14.96 14.17
CA LEU A 18 14.80 -14.06 13.09
C LEU A 18 15.38 -12.66 13.27
N ASN A 19 15.55 -12.21 14.53
CA ASN A 19 16.15 -10.92 14.79
C ASN A 19 17.60 -10.86 14.32
N PHE A 20 18.39 -11.91 14.61
CA PHE A 20 19.77 -12.02 14.10
C PHE A 20 19.79 -12.06 12.57
N THR A 21 18.89 -12.82 11.96
CA THR A 21 18.77 -12.91 10.49
C THR A 21 18.45 -11.54 9.88
N THR A 22 17.50 -10.81 10.48
CA THR A 22 17.14 -9.45 10.06
C THR A 22 18.36 -8.50 10.09
N LEU A 23 19.14 -8.57 11.18
CA LEU A 23 20.35 -7.75 11.31
C LEU A 23 21.41 -8.14 10.28
N ARG A 24 21.63 -9.42 10.01
CA ARG A 24 22.57 -9.89 8.99
C ARG A 24 22.18 -9.45 7.58
N ILE A 25 20.90 -9.56 7.23
CA ILE A 25 20.39 -9.06 5.93
C ILE A 25 20.58 -7.54 5.84
N LYS A 26 20.23 -6.82 6.91
CA LYS A 26 20.43 -5.37 6.99
C LYS A 26 21.90 -5.00 6.78
N ASP A 27 22.82 -5.65 7.50
CA ASP A 27 24.26 -5.35 7.40
C ASP A 27 24.76 -5.63 5.98
N GLY A 28 24.38 -6.77 5.38
CA GLY A 28 24.77 -7.09 4.01
C GLY A 28 24.31 -6.04 2.99
N ILE A 29 23.06 -5.54 3.11
CA ILE A 29 22.53 -4.51 2.23
C ILE A 29 23.27 -3.18 2.45
N VAL A 30 23.40 -2.75 3.70
CA VAL A 30 24.02 -1.46 4.05
C VAL A 30 25.51 -1.44 3.68
N ASP A 31 26.23 -2.52 3.92
CA ASP A 31 27.64 -2.64 3.55
C ASP A 31 27.84 -2.64 2.03
N ARG A 32 26.94 -3.30 1.28
CA ARG A 32 26.95 -3.25 -0.18
C ARG A 32 26.77 -1.81 -0.69
N PHE A 33 25.79 -1.09 -0.17
CA PHE A 33 25.60 0.33 -0.51
C PHE A 33 26.83 1.16 -0.19
N ARG A 34 27.40 1.01 1.01
CA ARG A 34 28.63 1.73 1.40
C ARG A 34 29.78 1.46 0.44
N ASN A 35 29.97 0.20 0.04
CA ASN A 35 31.06 -0.18 -0.86
C ASN A 35 30.86 0.35 -2.29
N GLU A 36 29.64 0.43 -2.77
CA GLU A 36 29.33 0.89 -4.15
C GLU A 36 29.19 2.40 -4.26
N THR A 37 28.65 3.06 -3.26
CA THR A 37 28.32 4.50 -3.33
C THR A 37 29.12 5.39 -2.38
N GLY A 38 29.93 4.81 -1.52
CA GLY A 38 30.64 5.53 -0.46
C GLY A 38 29.73 6.01 0.69
N THR A 39 28.42 5.84 0.60
CA THR A 39 27.44 6.31 1.59
C THR A 39 26.71 5.14 2.25
N ARG A 40 26.44 5.28 3.54
CA ARG A 40 25.70 4.28 4.31
C ARG A 40 24.26 4.73 4.49
N PRO A 41 23.24 3.99 3.98
CA PRO A 41 21.83 4.31 4.21
C PRO A 41 21.49 4.26 5.70
N SER A 42 20.69 5.22 6.17
CA SER A 42 20.17 5.23 7.53
C SER A 42 18.99 4.27 7.70
N ILE A 43 18.86 3.72 8.89
CA ILE A 43 17.74 2.83 9.24
C ILE A 43 16.67 3.64 9.98
N ASN A 44 15.43 3.57 9.51
CA ASN A 44 14.27 4.13 10.18
C ASN A 44 13.18 3.05 10.30
N THR A 45 12.92 2.59 11.51
CA THR A 45 11.95 1.51 11.77
C THR A 45 10.51 2.00 11.86
N ARG A 46 10.27 3.30 12.03
CA ARG A 46 8.92 3.87 12.16
C ARG A 46 8.37 4.35 10.83
N THR A 47 9.10 5.23 10.16
CA THR A 47 8.68 5.87 8.90
C THR A 47 9.77 5.73 7.84
N PRO A 48 10.09 4.51 7.39
CA PRO A 48 11.13 4.31 6.37
C PRO A 48 10.67 4.81 5.01
N ASP A 49 11.62 5.25 4.19
CA ASP A 49 11.36 5.57 2.80
C ASP A 49 11.20 4.30 1.96
N ILE A 50 12.04 3.29 2.25
CA ILE A 50 12.08 2.03 1.51
C ILE A 50 11.98 0.88 2.51
N ARG A 51 11.09 -0.06 2.24
CA ARG A 51 10.95 -1.30 3.01
C ARG A 51 11.41 -2.49 2.19
N ILE A 52 12.16 -3.37 2.84
CA ILE A 52 12.59 -4.65 2.29
C ILE A 52 12.01 -5.74 3.18
N ALA A 53 11.23 -6.64 2.60
CA ALA A 53 10.70 -7.79 3.30
C ALA A 53 11.53 -9.03 2.94
N GLY A 54 12.01 -9.74 3.96
CA GLY A 54 12.67 -11.03 3.84
C GLY A 54 11.71 -12.16 4.19
N PHE A 55 11.64 -13.17 3.36
CA PHE A 55 10.93 -14.41 3.65
C PHE A 55 11.93 -15.56 3.66
N VAL A 56 11.95 -16.33 4.74
CA VAL A 56 12.88 -17.44 4.95
C VAL A 56 12.08 -18.72 5.10
N ASP A 57 12.35 -19.69 4.26
CA ASP A 57 11.84 -21.05 4.38
C ASP A 57 12.96 -22.05 4.79
N ALA A 58 12.72 -23.34 4.60
CA ALA A 58 13.67 -24.38 4.95
C ALA A 58 14.98 -24.30 4.15
N HIS A 59 14.96 -23.78 2.92
CA HIS A 59 16.05 -23.85 1.96
C HIS A 59 16.41 -22.51 1.33
N ASN A 60 15.50 -21.53 1.36
CA ASN A 60 15.62 -20.28 0.61
C ASN A 60 15.44 -19.05 1.48
N VAL A 61 16.09 -17.97 1.06
CA VAL A 61 15.82 -16.60 1.54
C VAL A 61 15.41 -15.78 0.33
N THR A 62 14.19 -15.23 0.38
CA THR A 62 13.66 -14.35 -0.67
C THR A 62 13.57 -12.93 -0.13
N LEU A 63 14.10 -11.97 -0.87
CA LEU A 63 14.00 -10.55 -0.53
C LEU A 63 13.03 -9.88 -1.50
N TYR A 64 12.09 -9.14 -0.94
CA TYR A 64 11.09 -8.34 -1.66
C TYR A 64 11.33 -6.86 -1.41
N LEU A 65 11.36 -6.08 -2.47
CA LEU A 65 11.34 -4.62 -2.37
C LEU A 65 9.88 -4.16 -2.34
N ASP A 66 9.46 -3.50 -1.25
CA ASP A 66 8.11 -2.98 -1.13
C ASP A 66 7.93 -1.73 -2.00
N THR A 67 7.16 -1.86 -3.04
CA THR A 67 6.80 -0.77 -3.96
C THR A 67 5.58 0.02 -3.51
N SER A 68 4.78 -0.54 -2.59
CA SER A 68 3.50 0.02 -2.17
C SER A 68 3.61 1.03 -1.03
N GLY A 69 4.46 0.75 -0.04
CA GLY A 69 4.58 1.53 1.19
C GLY A 69 3.47 1.24 2.19
N GLU A 70 2.58 2.20 2.42
CA GLU A 70 1.40 1.97 3.26
C GLU A 70 0.48 0.88 2.68
N SER A 71 -0.23 0.18 3.55
CA SER A 71 -1.14 -0.91 3.15
C SER A 71 -2.12 -0.45 2.06
N LEU A 72 -2.30 -1.27 1.01
CA LEU A 72 -3.09 -0.91 -0.18
C LEU A 72 -4.58 -0.66 0.11
N PHE A 73 -5.11 -1.18 1.22
CA PHE A 73 -6.49 -0.87 1.61
C PHE A 73 -6.68 0.60 2.02
N LYS A 74 -5.62 1.28 2.49
CA LYS A 74 -5.67 2.71 2.80
C LYS A 74 -5.72 3.50 1.50
N ARG A 75 -6.87 4.09 1.20
CA ARG A 75 -7.10 4.85 -0.06
C ARG A 75 -6.54 6.27 -0.01
N GLY A 76 -6.29 6.80 1.19
CA GLY A 76 -5.83 8.18 1.41
C GLY A 76 -6.95 9.19 1.68
N TRP A 77 -8.21 8.81 1.59
CA TRP A 77 -9.35 9.70 1.82
C TRP A 77 -9.84 9.74 3.27
N ARG A 78 -9.53 8.71 4.08
CA ARG A 78 -10.02 8.62 5.46
C ARG A 78 -9.35 9.66 6.35
N GLN A 79 -10.14 10.55 6.95
CA GLN A 79 -9.68 11.58 7.89
C GLN A 79 -9.84 11.12 9.34
N GLU A 80 -10.97 10.48 9.65
CA GLU A 80 -11.27 9.99 10.99
C GLU A 80 -11.48 8.49 10.98
N THR A 81 -11.03 7.82 12.03
CA THR A 81 -11.24 6.40 12.25
C THR A 81 -12.00 6.22 13.55
N GLY A 82 -13.18 5.59 13.49
CA GLY A 82 -13.83 5.07 14.69
C GLY A 82 -13.04 3.89 15.30
N ASP A 83 -13.55 3.34 16.41
CA ASP A 83 -12.86 2.28 17.15
C ASP A 83 -12.62 1.01 16.33
N ALA A 84 -13.50 0.66 15.39
CA ALA A 84 -13.39 -0.53 14.54
C ALA A 84 -13.85 -0.25 13.10
N PRO A 85 -13.11 0.54 12.31
CA PRO A 85 -13.53 0.90 10.97
C PRO A 85 -13.44 -0.29 10.01
N LEU A 86 -14.45 -0.46 9.15
CA LEU A 86 -14.38 -1.39 8.04
C LEU A 86 -13.23 -0.99 7.10
N ARG A 87 -12.43 -1.97 6.67
CA ARG A 87 -11.36 -1.70 5.71
C ARG A 87 -11.95 -1.44 4.33
N GLU A 88 -11.40 -0.47 3.62
CA GLU A 88 -11.87 0.00 2.31
C GLU A 88 -11.91 -1.11 1.26
N ASN A 89 -10.87 -1.96 1.21
CA ASN A 89 -10.83 -3.09 0.28
C ASN A 89 -11.91 -4.15 0.59
N LEU A 90 -12.27 -4.33 1.87
CA LEU A 90 -13.35 -5.24 2.25
C LEU A 90 -14.70 -4.65 1.85
N ALA A 91 -14.93 -3.35 2.07
CA ALA A 91 -16.13 -2.66 1.62
C ALA A 91 -16.31 -2.77 0.09
N ALA A 92 -15.25 -2.53 -0.69
CA ALA A 92 -15.27 -2.70 -2.15
C ALA A 92 -15.53 -4.15 -2.56
N GLY A 93 -14.99 -5.13 -1.81
CA GLY A 93 -15.25 -6.55 -2.01
C GLY A 93 -16.72 -6.90 -1.77
N LEU A 94 -17.31 -6.42 -0.67
CA LEU A 94 -18.72 -6.62 -0.34
C LEU A 94 -19.63 -6.05 -1.44
N LEU A 95 -19.41 -4.82 -1.89
CA LEU A 95 -20.17 -4.23 -3.00
C LEU A 95 -20.15 -5.10 -4.26
N ARG A 96 -18.99 -5.65 -4.60
CA ARG A 96 -18.87 -6.54 -5.77
C ARG A 96 -19.60 -7.87 -5.58
N THR A 97 -19.58 -8.44 -4.36
CA THR A 97 -20.26 -9.73 -4.09
C THR A 97 -21.76 -9.60 -4.03
N THR A 98 -22.33 -8.43 -3.70
CA THR A 98 -23.78 -8.17 -3.76
C THR A 98 -24.31 -8.03 -5.18
N GLY A 99 -23.43 -7.90 -6.17
CA GLY A 99 -23.82 -7.62 -7.55
C GLY A 99 -24.25 -6.17 -7.79
N TRP A 100 -24.09 -5.29 -6.79
CA TRP A 100 -24.38 -3.87 -6.96
C TRP A 100 -23.56 -3.25 -8.10
N GLN A 101 -24.21 -2.44 -8.90
CA GLN A 101 -23.60 -1.71 -10.02
C GLN A 101 -23.96 -0.23 -9.96
N PRO A 102 -23.08 0.66 -10.49
CA PRO A 102 -23.38 2.08 -10.64
C PRO A 102 -24.73 2.30 -11.33
N GLY A 103 -25.59 3.12 -10.69
CA GLY A 103 -26.98 3.36 -11.14
C GLY A 103 -28.05 2.56 -10.40
N MET A 104 -27.67 1.56 -9.62
CA MET A 104 -28.60 0.89 -8.70
C MET A 104 -28.69 1.66 -7.38
N PRO A 105 -29.88 1.77 -6.74
CA PRO A 105 -29.99 2.32 -5.40
C PRO A 105 -29.13 1.53 -4.40
N LEU A 106 -28.47 2.24 -3.49
CA LEU A 106 -27.72 1.67 -2.38
C LEU A 106 -28.14 2.34 -1.08
N LEU A 107 -28.53 1.52 -0.11
CA LEU A 107 -28.86 1.97 1.24
C LEU A 107 -28.03 1.19 2.25
N ASP A 108 -27.32 1.89 3.11
CA ASP A 108 -26.60 1.33 4.24
C ASP A 108 -27.18 1.90 5.55
N PRO A 109 -28.11 1.20 6.20
CA PRO A 109 -28.79 1.69 7.41
C PRO A 109 -27.90 1.69 8.64
N MET A 110 -26.72 1.06 8.58
CA MET A 110 -25.74 0.99 9.68
C MET A 110 -24.35 1.43 9.22
N CYS A 111 -24.28 2.50 8.45
CA CYS A 111 -23.12 2.93 7.69
C CYS A 111 -21.84 3.22 8.51
N GLY A 112 -21.96 3.45 9.82
CA GLY A 112 -20.83 3.88 10.63
C GLY A 112 -20.12 5.10 10.05
N SER A 113 -18.83 4.98 9.72
CA SER A 113 -18.07 6.05 9.06
C SER A 113 -18.31 6.14 7.54
N GLY A 114 -19.34 5.49 7.01
CA GLY A 114 -19.73 5.54 5.61
C GLY A 114 -18.80 4.81 4.64
N THR A 115 -17.97 3.89 5.10
CA THR A 115 -16.95 3.26 4.26
C THR A 115 -17.53 2.58 3.01
N ILE A 116 -18.67 1.86 3.14
CA ILE A 116 -19.32 1.20 2.00
C ILE A 116 -19.83 2.26 1.01
N LEU A 117 -20.48 3.30 1.50
CA LEU A 117 -21.03 4.37 0.66
C LEU A 117 -19.94 5.15 -0.07
N ILE A 118 -18.81 5.42 0.61
CA ILE A 118 -17.68 6.13 -0.01
C ILE A 118 -17.02 5.24 -1.08
N GLU A 119 -16.81 3.94 -0.83
CA GLU A 119 -16.29 3.03 -1.86
C GLU A 119 -17.26 2.89 -3.05
N ALA A 120 -18.57 2.86 -2.80
CA ALA A 120 -19.57 2.87 -3.86
C ALA A 120 -19.49 4.17 -4.70
N ALA A 121 -19.37 5.33 -4.05
CA ALA A 121 -19.20 6.61 -4.74
C ALA A 121 -17.91 6.63 -5.58
N GLN A 122 -16.80 6.11 -5.08
CA GLN A 122 -15.56 6.02 -5.84
C GLN A 122 -15.70 5.10 -7.08
N ILE A 123 -16.36 3.95 -6.92
CA ILE A 123 -16.66 3.04 -8.04
C ILE A 123 -17.57 3.73 -9.07
N LEU A 124 -18.61 4.42 -8.62
CA LEU A 124 -19.53 5.18 -9.49
C LEU A 124 -18.80 6.23 -10.32
N LEU A 125 -17.92 7.00 -9.68
CA LEU A 125 -17.12 8.06 -10.30
C LEU A 125 -15.93 7.54 -11.11
N GLY A 126 -15.61 6.25 -11.03
CA GLY A 126 -14.44 5.66 -11.70
C GLY A 126 -13.11 6.10 -11.11
N ILE A 127 -13.09 6.48 -9.82
CA ILE A 127 -11.86 6.89 -9.13
C ILE A 127 -11.03 5.65 -8.80
N PRO A 128 -9.78 5.54 -9.30
CA PRO A 128 -8.92 4.39 -8.96
C PRO A 128 -8.58 4.37 -7.46
N PRO A 129 -8.53 3.18 -6.85
CA PRO A 129 -8.28 3.03 -5.41
C PRO A 129 -6.97 3.66 -4.90
N GLY A 130 -5.98 3.81 -5.76
CA GLY A 130 -4.67 4.40 -5.43
C GLY A 130 -4.50 5.87 -5.82
N PHE A 131 -5.56 6.54 -6.31
CA PHE A 131 -5.44 7.85 -6.95
C PHE A 131 -4.92 8.95 -6.02
N GLN A 132 -5.35 8.95 -4.77
CA GLN A 132 -5.01 9.98 -3.77
C GLN A 132 -3.79 9.63 -2.90
N ARG A 133 -3.23 8.43 -3.05
CA ARG A 133 -2.10 7.99 -2.21
C ARG A 133 -0.76 8.16 -2.91
N THR A 134 0.30 8.21 -2.11
CA THR A 134 1.68 8.08 -2.57
C THR A 134 2.16 6.64 -2.39
N PHE A 135 3.09 6.20 -3.23
CA PHE A 135 3.67 4.88 -3.20
C PHE A 135 5.17 4.93 -2.92
N SER A 136 5.73 3.87 -2.31
CA SER A 136 7.17 3.80 -2.05
C SER A 136 8.00 3.82 -3.34
N PHE A 137 7.49 3.27 -4.46
CA PHE A 137 8.22 3.30 -5.72
C PHE A 137 8.48 4.72 -6.24
N GLU A 138 7.71 5.73 -5.82
CA GLU A 138 7.91 7.14 -6.20
C GLU A 138 9.23 7.71 -5.65
N LYS A 139 9.85 7.03 -4.67
CA LYS A 139 11.15 7.39 -4.08
C LYS A 139 12.34 6.66 -4.72
N PHE A 140 12.10 5.75 -5.67
CA PHE A 140 13.17 4.99 -6.30
C PHE A 140 13.94 5.83 -7.30
N ARG A 141 15.25 5.61 -7.41
CA ARG A 141 16.13 6.36 -8.32
C ARG A 141 15.70 6.29 -9.79
N PHE A 142 15.09 5.16 -10.21
CA PHE A 142 14.62 4.93 -11.58
C PHE A 142 13.15 5.32 -11.79
N PHE A 143 12.55 6.03 -10.84
CA PHE A 143 11.15 6.45 -10.94
C PHE A 143 10.98 7.56 -11.97
N ASP A 144 10.14 7.31 -12.97
CA ASP A 144 9.75 8.27 -14.00
C ASP A 144 8.52 9.06 -13.55
N ARG A 145 8.78 10.23 -12.97
CA ARG A 145 7.75 11.14 -12.47
C ARG A 145 6.83 11.64 -13.59
N GLN A 146 7.37 11.92 -14.77
CA GLN A 146 6.59 12.45 -15.88
C GLN A 146 5.60 11.41 -16.39
N ARG A 147 6.06 10.18 -16.59
CA ARG A 147 5.21 9.06 -16.99
C ARG A 147 4.13 8.77 -15.96
N TRP A 148 4.46 8.79 -14.67
CA TRP A 148 3.50 8.60 -13.59
C TRP A 148 2.43 9.67 -13.58
N GLN A 149 2.81 10.94 -13.74
CA GLN A 149 1.90 12.07 -13.82
C GLN A 149 0.96 11.94 -15.02
N SER A 150 1.50 11.62 -16.20
CA SER A 150 0.69 11.40 -17.41
C SER A 150 -0.32 10.24 -17.21
N MET A 151 0.06 9.17 -16.51
CA MET A 151 -0.86 8.09 -16.18
C MET A 151 -1.99 8.55 -15.26
N LYS A 152 -1.70 9.39 -14.25
CA LYS A 152 -2.73 9.98 -13.37
C LYS A 152 -3.67 10.91 -14.15
N GLU A 153 -3.14 11.73 -15.03
CA GLU A 153 -3.92 12.65 -15.87
C GLU A 153 -4.80 11.94 -16.89
N ALA A 154 -4.38 10.76 -17.35
CA ALA A 154 -5.17 9.92 -18.24
C ALA A 154 -6.40 9.27 -17.57
N VAL A 155 -6.48 9.32 -16.24
CA VAL A 155 -7.63 8.80 -15.50
C VAL A 155 -8.85 9.69 -15.76
N ARG A 156 -9.87 9.10 -16.37
CA ARG A 156 -11.16 9.78 -16.60
C ARG A 156 -12.07 9.58 -15.39
N ILE A 157 -12.11 10.58 -14.52
CA ILE A 157 -13.09 10.64 -13.43
C ILE A 157 -14.44 11.02 -14.05
N ARG A 158 -15.48 10.23 -13.76
CA ARG A 158 -16.82 10.50 -14.27
C ARG A 158 -17.44 11.68 -13.53
N PRO A 159 -18.26 12.50 -14.19
CA PRO A 159 -19.00 13.57 -13.50
C PRO A 159 -19.97 12.95 -12.49
N VAL A 160 -20.23 13.67 -11.40
CA VAL A 160 -21.24 13.28 -10.43
C VAL A 160 -22.60 13.25 -11.12
N PRO A 161 -23.36 12.15 -11.04
CA PRO A 161 -24.71 12.09 -11.58
C PRO A 161 -25.62 13.17 -10.96
N LYS A 162 -26.56 13.71 -11.73
CA LYS A 162 -27.50 14.73 -11.20
C LYS A 162 -28.34 14.20 -10.03
N ASN A 163 -28.64 12.90 -10.04
CA ASN A 163 -29.38 12.20 -8.98
C ASN A 163 -28.53 10.97 -8.54
N PRO A 164 -27.58 11.11 -7.65
CA PRO A 164 -26.86 9.96 -7.13
C PRO A 164 -27.80 9.12 -6.25
N LEU A 165 -27.95 7.84 -6.54
CA LEU A 165 -28.76 6.89 -5.78
C LEU A 165 -27.91 6.17 -4.72
N ILE A 166 -27.20 6.96 -3.90
CA ILE A 166 -26.36 6.47 -2.79
C ILE A 166 -26.85 7.06 -1.48
#